data_d53c163510353d83a1e2e93a67136b5c
#
_entry.id   d53c163510353d83a1e2e93a67136b5c
#
_cell.length_a   1.000
_cell.length_b   1.000
_cell.length_c   1.000
_cell.angle_alpha   90.00
_cell.angle_beta   90.00
_cell.angle_gamma   90.00
#
_symmetry.space_group_name_H-M   'P 1'
#
loop_
_entity.id
_entity.type
_entity.pdbx_description
1 polymer ?
#
loop_
_entity_poly.entity_id
_entity_poly.type
_entity_poly.pdbx_seq_one_letter_code
_entity_poly.pdbx_strand_id
1 'polypeptide(L)'
;MPIYKNGIPQSPGLLSLLMVSNHENHDLLNSYPVSEWNGGKVHFITPSIIHLMRGQVYKIGDKTFFTMGGAESHDKIYRKEGVSWWSREMPSDDEYEEGLENLNKVNNQVDYILSHCAPDQLQEQIAYWYKHNKLTNYLEIVRQTVEFKDWFLGHYHIDKDFGKYHVLYQNIIELGD
;
A
#
# COMPACT_ATOMS: atom_id res chain seq x y z
N MET A 1 -28.80 11.45 4.62
CA MET A 1 -27.85 11.47 5.73
C MET A 1 -27.10 10.15 5.71
N PRO A 2 -25.76 10.13 5.78
CA PRO A 2 -25.05 8.88 5.91
C PRO A 2 -25.42 8.21 7.24
N ILE A 3 -25.73 6.93 7.17
CA ILE A 3 -26.02 6.11 8.35
C ILE A 3 -24.68 5.67 8.92
N TYR A 4 -24.40 5.97 10.18
CA TYR A 4 -23.21 5.53 10.90
C TYR A 4 -23.58 4.38 11.83
N LYS A 5 -22.80 3.31 11.84
CA LYS A 5 -22.84 2.25 12.85
C LYS A 5 -21.46 2.17 13.50
N ASN A 6 -21.40 2.44 14.81
CA ASN A 6 -20.15 2.53 15.58
C ASN A 6 -19.12 3.55 15.02
N GLY A 7 -19.61 4.70 14.50
CA GLY A 7 -18.76 5.73 13.92
C GLY A 7 -18.27 5.43 12.47
N ILE A 8 -18.58 4.26 11.93
CA ILE A 8 -18.20 3.84 10.59
C ILE A 8 -19.34 4.22 9.62
N PRO A 9 -19.04 4.94 8.51
CA PRO A 9 -20.04 5.23 7.50
C PRO A 9 -20.58 3.94 6.89
N GLN A 10 -21.89 3.72 6.95
CA GLN A 10 -22.55 2.63 6.24
C GLN A 10 -23.00 3.17 4.89
N SER A 11 -22.19 2.98 3.85
CA SER A 11 -22.59 3.29 2.48
C SER A 11 -23.21 2.05 1.84
N PRO A 12 -24.41 2.11 1.30
CA PRO A 12 -24.98 1.04 0.47
C PRO A 12 -24.42 1.06 -0.96
N GLY A 13 -23.23 1.62 -1.19
CA GLY A 13 -22.62 1.80 -2.49
C GLY A 13 -21.19 1.26 -2.57
N LEU A 14 -20.55 1.49 -3.72
CA LEU A 14 -19.16 1.12 -3.96
C LEU A 14 -18.23 1.79 -2.94
N LEU A 15 -17.41 1.00 -2.27
CA LEU A 15 -16.36 1.45 -1.38
C LEU A 15 -15.04 1.45 -2.14
N SER A 16 -14.37 2.60 -2.18
CA SER A 16 -13.04 2.73 -2.79
C SER A 16 -11.97 2.69 -1.69
N LEU A 17 -11.05 1.75 -1.82
CA LEU A 17 -9.86 1.65 -0.98
C LEU A 17 -8.67 2.16 -1.78
N LEU A 18 -7.92 3.09 -1.21
CA LEU A 18 -6.72 3.61 -1.85
C LEU A 18 -5.50 3.42 -0.96
N MET A 19 -4.37 3.21 -1.59
CA MET A 19 -3.05 3.15 -0.97
C MET A 19 -2.18 4.23 -1.59
N VAL A 20 -1.31 4.85 -0.80
CA VAL A 20 -0.46 5.94 -1.30
C VAL A 20 0.55 5.45 -2.34
N SER A 21 0.72 6.25 -3.40
CA SER A 21 1.81 6.19 -4.35
C SER A 21 2.96 7.12 -3.92
N ASN A 22 3.86 7.47 -4.84
CA ASN A 22 4.88 8.50 -4.63
C ASN A 22 4.41 9.91 -5.06
N HIS A 23 3.31 10.03 -5.79
CA HIS A 23 2.81 11.30 -6.34
C HIS A 23 1.62 11.90 -5.57
N GLU A 24 1.46 11.55 -4.31
CA GLU A 24 0.37 12.01 -3.47
C GLU A 24 0.73 13.30 -2.71
N ASN A 25 -0.28 14.07 -2.33
CA ASN A 25 -0.12 15.11 -1.32
C ASN A 25 -0.14 14.45 0.07
N HIS A 26 1.02 13.97 0.51
CA HIS A 26 1.17 13.25 1.78
C HIS A 26 0.81 14.12 3.00
N ASP A 27 1.01 15.43 2.94
CA ASP A 27 0.64 16.33 4.04
C ASP A 27 -0.87 16.42 4.17
N LEU A 28 -1.60 16.50 3.05
CA LEU A 28 -3.06 16.49 3.06
C LEU A 28 -3.60 15.14 3.57
N LEU A 29 -3.07 14.02 3.08
CA LEU A 29 -3.49 12.69 3.53
C LEU A 29 -3.27 12.51 5.04
N ASN A 30 -2.11 12.92 5.55
CA ASN A 30 -1.78 12.81 6.97
C ASN A 30 -2.49 13.85 7.85
N SER A 31 -3.21 14.82 7.26
CA SER A 31 -4.06 15.75 8.02
C SER A 31 -5.40 15.13 8.42
N TYR A 32 -5.84 14.05 7.80
CA TYR A 32 -7.05 13.35 8.19
C TYR A 32 -6.84 12.59 9.51
N PRO A 33 -7.86 12.52 10.38
CA PRO A 33 -7.78 11.77 11.63
C PRO A 33 -7.53 10.29 11.36
N VAL A 34 -6.59 9.70 12.11
CA VAL A 34 -6.39 8.26 12.11
C VAL A 34 -7.58 7.58 12.76
N SER A 35 -8.09 6.54 12.14
CA SER A 35 -9.18 5.70 12.59
C SER A 35 -8.84 4.23 12.41
N GLU A 36 -9.60 3.34 13.00
CA GLU A 36 -9.46 1.90 12.78
C GLU A 36 -10.57 1.39 11.86
N TRP A 37 -10.19 0.51 10.93
CA TRP A 37 -11.13 -0.17 10.05
C TRP A 37 -10.60 -1.56 9.68
N ASN A 38 -11.43 -2.58 9.87
CA ASN A 38 -11.11 -3.97 9.52
C ASN A 38 -9.74 -4.48 10.03
N GLY A 39 -9.33 -4.03 11.21
CA GLY A 39 -8.12 -4.48 11.91
C GLY A 39 -6.88 -3.62 11.66
N GLY A 40 -6.94 -2.60 10.79
CA GLY A 40 -5.82 -1.70 10.52
C GLY A 40 -6.18 -0.23 10.62
N LYS A 41 -5.16 0.62 10.68
CA LYS A 41 -5.29 2.09 10.70
C LYS A 41 -5.64 2.62 9.32
N VAL A 42 -6.54 3.59 9.27
CA VAL A 42 -7.02 4.21 8.03
C VAL A 42 -7.23 5.70 8.20
N HIS A 43 -7.32 6.42 7.07
CA HIS A 43 -7.94 7.73 7.00
C HIS A 43 -9.24 7.62 6.19
N PHE A 44 -10.37 8.10 6.74
CA PHE A 44 -11.60 8.28 5.99
C PHE A 44 -11.53 9.61 5.25
N ILE A 45 -11.25 9.57 3.95
CA ILE A 45 -11.24 10.78 3.10
C ILE A 45 -12.67 11.26 2.87
N THR A 46 -13.56 10.30 2.56
CA THR A 46 -15.02 10.47 2.52
C THR A 46 -15.68 9.21 3.09
N PRO A 47 -17.00 9.18 3.27
CA PRO A 47 -17.71 7.95 3.69
C PRO A 47 -17.50 6.74 2.77
N SER A 48 -17.12 6.94 1.51
CA SER A 48 -16.92 5.89 0.49
C SER A 48 -15.49 5.77 0.00
N ILE A 49 -14.55 6.59 0.50
CA ILE A 49 -13.15 6.55 0.12
C ILE A 49 -12.31 6.42 1.38
N ILE A 50 -11.62 5.30 1.52
CA ILE A 50 -10.77 4.97 2.66
C ILE A 50 -9.33 4.85 2.19
N HIS A 51 -8.43 5.61 2.82
CA HIS A 51 -7.01 5.46 2.65
C HIS A 51 -6.48 4.40 3.61
N LEU A 52 -5.97 3.31 3.07
CA LEU A 52 -5.29 2.24 3.81
C LEU A 52 -3.87 2.72 4.16
N MET A 53 -3.56 2.81 5.45
CA MET A 53 -2.26 3.27 5.90
C MET A 53 -1.19 2.20 5.68
N ARG A 54 0.07 2.62 5.69
CA ARG A 54 1.23 1.74 5.52
C ARG A 54 1.41 0.80 6.71
N GLY A 55 2.00 -0.36 6.44
CA GLY A 55 2.35 -1.32 7.49
C GLY A 55 1.15 -1.98 8.17
N GLN A 56 -0.04 -1.92 7.58
CA GLN A 56 -1.26 -2.44 8.20
C GLN A 56 -1.68 -3.78 7.59
N VAL A 57 -2.35 -4.60 8.42
CA VAL A 57 -3.03 -5.82 7.97
C VAL A 57 -4.53 -5.63 8.14
N TYR A 58 -5.27 -5.81 7.05
CA TYR A 58 -6.74 -5.68 7.03
C TYR A 58 -7.39 -7.02 6.76
N LYS A 59 -8.55 -7.25 7.39
CA LYS A 59 -9.43 -8.37 7.05
C LYS A 59 -10.66 -7.85 6.32
N ILE A 60 -10.71 -8.07 5.02
CA ILE A 60 -11.81 -7.63 4.14
C ILE A 60 -12.55 -8.87 3.64
N GLY A 61 -13.79 -9.05 4.09
CA GLY A 61 -14.50 -10.31 3.91
C GLY A 61 -13.80 -11.45 4.64
N ASP A 62 -13.43 -12.48 3.92
CA ASP A 62 -12.68 -13.64 4.42
C ASP A 62 -11.17 -13.58 4.10
N LYS A 63 -10.72 -12.55 3.39
CA LYS A 63 -9.32 -12.37 2.94
C LYS A 63 -8.56 -11.38 3.81
N THR A 64 -7.26 -11.61 3.94
CA THR A 64 -6.31 -10.74 4.64
C THR A 64 -5.39 -10.02 3.67
N PHE A 65 -5.16 -8.71 3.91
CA PHE A 65 -4.38 -7.84 3.05
C PHE A 65 -3.31 -7.12 3.87
N PHE A 66 -2.05 -7.23 3.48
CA PHE A 66 -0.99 -6.37 3.99
C PHE A 66 -0.74 -5.22 3.01
N THR A 67 -0.58 -4.00 3.52
CA THR A 67 -0.37 -2.80 2.69
C THR A 67 0.94 -2.09 3.02
N MET A 68 1.71 -1.73 1.98
CA MET A 68 2.92 -0.90 2.10
C MET A 68 3.03 0.01 0.87
N GLY A 69 2.43 1.17 0.95
CA GLY A 69 2.47 2.18 -0.11
C GLY A 69 3.76 3.00 -0.12
N GLY A 70 3.94 3.77 -1.19
CA GLY A 70 5.07 4.66 -1.41
C GLY A 70 6.09 4.11 -2.40
N ALA A 71 6.90 5.00 -2.95
CA ALA A 71 8.07 4.71 -3.75
C ALA A 71 8.98 5.94 -3.80
N GLU A 72 10.26 5.77 -4.09
CA GLU A 72 11.16 6.89 -4.29
C GLU A 72 10.99 7.52 -5.67
N SER A 73 10.68 8.81 -5.73
CA SER A 73 10.59 9.55 -6.99
C SER A 73 11.97 9.78 -7.60
N HIS A 74 12.17 9.30 -8.82
CA HIS A 74 13.45 9.44 -9.54
C HIS A 74 13.68 10.86 -10.06
N ASP A 75 12.63 11.64 -10.22
CA ASP A 75 12.62 13.00 -10.77
C ASP A 75 12.54 14.11 -9.71
N LYS A 76 12.73 13.76 -8.43
CA LYS A 76 12.64 14.71 -7.29
C LYS A 76 13.54 15.93 -7.43
N ILE A 77 14.67 15.81 -8.17
CA ILE A 77 15.57 16.94 -8.46
C ILE A 77 14.92 18.07 -9.30
N TYR A 78 13.86 17.74 -10.03
CA TYR A 78 13.08 18.68 -10.85
C TYR A 78 11.79 19.13 -10.17
N ARG A 79 11.56 18.67 -8.94
CA ARG A 79 10.33 18.89 -8.17
C ARG A 79 10.59 19.79 -6.98
N LYS A 80 9.51 20.36 -6.43
CA LYS A 80 9.55 21.22 -5.24
C LYS A 80 8.87 20.49 -4.09
N GLU A 81 9.59 20.32 -2.97
CA GLU A 81 9.05 19.72 -1.75
C GLU A 81 7.85 20.51 -1.21
N GLY A 82 6.82 19.80 -0.78
CA GLY A 82 5.55 20.36 -0.29
C GLY A 82 4.63 20.93 -1.38
N VAL A 83 4.98 20.78 -2.67
CA VAL A 83 4.18 21.28 -3.81
C VAL A 83 3.95 20.21 -4.85
N SER A 84 5.01 19.54 -5.30
CA SER A 84 4.96 18.51 -6.33
C SER A 84 5.76 17.26 -5.97
N TRP A 85 6.36 17.23 -4.79
CA TRP A 85 7.07 16.13 -4.19
C TRP A 85 7.05 16.27 -2.67
N TRP A 86 7.05 15.15 -1.95
CA TRP A 86 7.10 15.07 -0.50
C TRP A 86 8.10 14.00 -0.07
N SER A 87 8.99 14.33 0.87
CA SER A 87 9.92 13.34 1.44
C SER A 87 9.18 12.16 2.11
N ARG A 88 7.94 12.39 2.54
CA ARG A 88 7.02 11.37 3.07
C ARG A 88 6.51 10.36 2.04
N GLU A 89 6.90 10.47 0.75
CA GLU A 89 6.64 9.40 -0.21
C GLU A 89 7.31 8.09 0.21
N MET A 90 8.43 8.19 0.94
CA MET A 90 9.09 7.05 1.58
C MET A 90 8.52 6.82 2.97
N PRO A 91 8.28 5.56 3.37
CA PRO A 91 7.86 5.25 4.74
C PRO A 91 8.89 5.68 5.78
N SER A 92 8.40 6.06 6.96
CA SER A 92 9.22 6.30 8.14
C SER A 92 9.72 4.99 8.76
N ASP A 93 10.70 5.09 9.67
CA ASP A 93 11.21 3.94 10.41
C ASP A 93 10.11 3.28 11.24
N ASP A 94 9.26 4.08 11.89
CA ASP A 94 8.12 3.61 12.67
C ASP A 94 7.11 2.84 11.79
N GLU A 95 6.85 3.30 10.55
CA GLU A 95 5.95 2.60 9.62
C GLU A 95 6.53 1.24 9.16
N TYR A 96 7.86 1.14 9.00
CA TYR A 96 8.54 -0.13 8.71
C TYR A 96 8.45 -1.10 9.90
N GLU A 97 8.74 -0.63 11.11
CA GLU A 97 8.68 -1.43 12.34
C GLU A 97 7.24 -1.89 12.59
N GLU A 98 6.27 -0.99 12.55
CA GLU A 98 4.86 -1.32 12.72
C GLU A 98 4.39 -2.38 11.71
N GLY A 99 4.85 -2.28 10.45
CA GLY A 99 4.52 -3.25 9.42
C GLY A 99 5.00 -4.66 9.75
N LEU A 100 6.24 -4.82 10.21
CA LEU A 100 6.77 -6.12 10.63
C LEU A 100 6.06 -6.65 11.87
N GLU A 101 5.74 -5.78 12.85
CA GLU A 101 4.98 -6.17 14.03
C GLU A 101 3.57 -6.66 13.67
N ASN A 102 2.88 -5.98 12.76
CA ASN A 102 1.54 -6.36 12.32
C ASN A 102 1.56 -7.68 11.53
N LEU A 103 2.56 -7.89 10.68
CA LEU A 103 2.76 -9.18 10.01
C LEU A 103 3.03 -10.31 11.02
N ASN A 104 3.86 -10.06 12.03
CA ASN A 104 4.14 -11.04 13.07
C ASN A 104 2.88 -11.42 13.87
N LYS A 105 1.96 -10.48 14.15
CA LYS A 105 0.68 -10.75 14.82
C LYS A 105 -0.21 -11.74 14.09
N VAL A 106 -0.03 -11.84 12.76
CA VAL A 106 -0.73 -12.81 11.90
C VAL A 106 0.16 -13.97 11.47
N ASN A 107 1.22 -14.27 12.25
CA ASN A 107 2.20 -15.33 11.97
C ASN A 107 2.87 -15.22 10.60
N ASN A 108 3.09 -14.01 10.10
CA ASN A 108 3.64 -13.72 8.78
C ASN A 108 2.87 -14.41 7.64
N GLN A 109 1.55 -14.46 7.73
CA GLN A 109 0.69 -15.08 6.73
C GLN A 109 -0.48 -14.18 6.38
N VAL A 110 -0.61 -13.83 5.09
CA VAL A 110 -1.72 -13.03 4.53
C VAL A 110 -2.15 -13.61 3.19
N ASP A 111 -3.37 -13.31 2.74
CA ASP A 111 -3.80 -13.73 1.41
C ASP A 111 -3.14 -12.86 0.34
N TYR A 112 -3.13 -11.54 0.53
CA TYR A 112 -2.67 -10.59 -0.47
C TYR A 112 -1.73 -9.55 0.11
N ILE A 113 -0.74 -9.16 -0.70
CA ILE A 113 0.11 -8.00 -0.41
C ILE A 113 -0.19 -6.91 -1.44
N LEU A 114 -0.40 -5.69 -0.96
CA LEU A 114 -0.55 -4.51 -1.78
C LEU A 114 0.62 -3.56 -1.50
N SER A 115 1.43 -3.28 -2.50
CA SER A 115 2.49 -2.28 -2.42
C SER A 115 2.45 -1.33 -3.62
N HIS A 116 3.16 -0.19 -3.56
CA HIS A 116 3.29 0.64 -4.75
C HIS A 116 4.53 0.25 -5.56
N CYS A 117 5.67 0.01 -4.92
CA CYS A 117 6.87 -0.50 -5.61
C CYS A 117 7.12 -1.99 -5.32
N ALA A 118 8.11 -2.56 -6.02
CA ALA A 118 8.49 -3.97 -5.94
C ALA A 118 9.55 -4.24 -4.85
N PRO A 119 9.66 -5.48 -4.35
CA PRO A 119 10.86 -5.95 -3.67
C PRO A 119 12.07 -6.01 -4.62
N ASP A 120 13.29 -5.98 -4.07
CA ASP A 120 14.54 -5.85 -4.82
C ASP A 120 14.66 -6.81 -6.00
N GLN A 121 14.53 -8.10 -5.78
CA GLN A 121 14.69 -9.11 -6.83
C GLN A 121 13.65 -9.01 -7.94
N LEU A 122 12.44 -8.58 -7.60
CA LEU A 122 11.41 -8.36 -8.60
C LEU A 122 11.67 -7.06 -9.37
N GLN A 123 12.12 -6.00 -8.69
CA GLN A 123 12.49 -4.74 -9.33
C GLN A 123 13.60 -4.94 -10.38
N GLU A 124 14.59 -5.78 -10.10
CA GLU A 124 15.65 -6.13 -11.08
C GLU A 124 15.10 -6.77 -12.36
N GLN A 125 14.01 -7.54 -12.26
CA GLN A 125 13.37 -8.14 -13.43
C GLN A 125 12.47 -7.17 -14.21
N ILE A 126 11.92 -6.17 -13.52
CA ILE A 126 11.02 -5.17 -14.11
C ILE A 126 11.81 -4.01 -14.67
N ALA A 127 12.74 -3.47 -13.88
CA ALA A 127 13.42 -2.21 -14.12
C ALA A 127 14.83 -2.22 -13.50
N TYR A 128 15.74 -3.02 -14.05
CA TYR A 128 17.11 -3.24 -13.55
C TYR A 128 17.94 -1.96 -13.39
N TRP A 129 17.53 -0.86 -14.04
CA TRP A 129 18.20 0.44 -13.94
C TRP A 129 17.77 1.25 -12.71
N TYR A 130 16.73 0.83 -11.98
CA TYR A 130 16.33 1.45 -10.73
C TYR A 130 17.22 0.93 -9.59
N LYS A 131 17.66 1.86 -8.74
CA LYS A 131 18.47 1.50 -7.59
C LYS A 131 17.59 0.95 -6.46
N HIS A 132 18.14 -0.02 -5.74
CA HIS A 132 17.53 -0.46 -4.49
C HIS A 132 17.58 0.68 -3.47
N ASN A 133 16.58 0.73 -2.61
CA ASN A 133 16.46 1.69 -1.54
C ASN A 133 15.87 1.03 -0.29
N LYS A 134 15.70 1.80 0.79
CA LYS A 134 15.21 1.25 2.06
C LYS A 134 13.86 0.55 1.93
N LEU A 135 12.94 1.07 1.11
CA LEU A 135 11.62 0.48 0.91
C LEU A 135 11.69 -0.82 0.09
N THR A 136 12.46 -0.85 -1.00
CA THR A 136 12.59 -2.07 -1.81
C THR A 136 13.30 -3.19 -1.04
N ASN A 137 14.31 -2.84 -0.21
CA ASN A 137 14.96 -3.79 0.71
C ASN A 137 13.99 -4.31 1.79
N TYR A 138 13.14 -3.44 2.36
CA TYR A 138 12.09 -3.84 3.30
C TYR A 138 11.09 -4.80 2.66
N LEU A 139 10.62 -4.48 1.46
CA LEU A 139 9.71 -5.35 0.72
C LEU A 139 10.38 -6.69 0.35
N GLU A 140 11.69 -6.69 0.16
CA GLU A 140 12.45 -7.93 -0.05
C GLU A 140 12.46 -8.81 1.23
N ILE A 141 12.57 -8.21 2.42
CA ILE A 141 12.42 -8.93 3.69
C ILE A 141 11.01 -9.52 3.80
N VAL A 142 9.97 -8.72 3.50
CA VAL A 142 8.57 -9.20 3.48
C VAL A 142 8.41 -10.37 2.51
N ARG A 143 8.97 -10.28 1.29
CA ARG A 143 8.94 -11.33 0.29
C ARG A 143 9.55 -12.66 0.78
N GLN A 144 10.61 -12.58 1.57
CA GLN A 144 11.34 -13.75 2.07
C GLN A 144 10.71 -14.37 3.32
N THR A 145 9.95 -13.59 4.10
CA THR A 145 9.49 -14.00 5.43
C THR A 145 7.98 -14.18 5.54
N VAL A 146 7.20 -13.68 4.58
CA VAL A 146 5.74 -13.72 4.62
C VAL A 146 5.20 -14.73 3.61
N GLU A 147 4.27 -15.56 4.06
CA GLU A 147 3.48 -16.43 3.18
C GLU A 147 2.29 -15.64 2.62
N PHE A 148 2.11 -15.65 1.30
CA PHE A 148 1.01 -14.96 0.62
C PHE A 148 0.63 -15.67 -0.69
N LYS A 149 -0.60 -15.44 -1.14
CA LYS A 149 -1.10 -15.98 -2.42
C LYS A 149 -0.62 -15.12 -3.58
N ASP A 150 -1.03 -13.84 -3.59
CA ASP A 150 -0.67 -12.91 -4.66
C ASP A 150 -0.23 -11.56 -4.09
N TRP A 151 0.60 -10.87 -4.88
CA TRP A 151 1.14 -9.56 -4.58
C TRP A 151 0.86 -8.59 -5.71
N PHE A 152 0.07 -7.57 -5.44
CA PHE A 152 -0.30 -6.53 -6.41
C PHE A 152 0.52 -5.27 -6.17
N LEU A 153 1.06 -4.70 -7.25
CA LEU A 153 1.91 -3.50 -7.18
C LEU A 153 1.77 -2.65 -8.45
N GLY A 154 2.19 -1.39 -8.36
CA GLY A 154 2.16 -0.43 -9.46
C GLY A 154 3.53 0.13 -9.81
N HIS A 155 3.66 1.47 -9.89
CA HIS A 155 4.87 2.27 -10.05
C HIS A 155 5.58 2.18 -11.42
N TYR A 156 5.67 1.01 -12.02
CA TYR A 156 6.50 0.75 -13.22
C TYR A 156 5.79 1.02 -14.55
N HIS A 157 4.52 1.43 -14.52
CA HIS A 157 3.70 1.77 -15.68
C HIS A 157 3.65 0.67 -16.74
N ILE A 158 3.59 -0.57 -16.31
CA ILE A 158 3.39 -1.76 -17.15
C ILE A 158 2.30 -2.65 -16.53
N ASP A 159 1.65 -3.43 -17.38
CA ASP A 159 0.75 -4.51 -16.98
C ASP A 159 1.47 -5.82 -17.29
N LYS A 160 1.93 -6.52 -16.24
CA LYS A 160 2.70 -7.76 -16.40
C LYS A 160 2.69 -8.63 -15.15
N ASP A 161 2.56 -9.92 -15.35
CA ASP A 161 2.63 -10.93 -14.30
C ASP A 161 4.02 -11.57 -14.22
N PHE A 162 4.48 -11.79 -12.98
CA PHE A 162 5.70 -12.53 -12.65
C PHE A 162 5.34 -13.60 -11.60
N GLY A 163 4.72 -14.71 -12.05
CA GLY A 163 4.16 -15.72 -11.17
C GLY A 163 3.05 -15.15 -10.31
N LYS A 164 3.22 -15.09 -8.99
CA LYS A 164 2.26 -14.53 -8.03
C LYS A 164 2.39 -13.02 -7.81
N TYR A 165 3.19 -12.32 -8.62
CA TYR A 165 3.34 -10.87 -8.58
C TYR A 165 2.66 -10.24 -9.80
N HIS A 166 1.75 -9.31 -9.58
CA HIS A 166 0.94 -8.64 -10.59
C HIS A 166 1.28 -7.17 -10.61
N VAL A 167 2.03 -6.75 -11.62
CA VAL A 167 2.34 -5.32 -11.85
C VAL A 167 1.19 -4.72 -12.65
N LEU A 168 0.56 -3.69 -12.10
CA LEU A 168 -0.67 -3.10 -12.64
C LEU A 168 -0.44 -1.63 -13.01
N TYR A 169 -0.93 -1.25 -14.18
CA TYR A 169 -0.92 0.12 -14.67
C TYR A 169 -2.30 0.56 -15.17
N GLN A 170 -2.86 -0.14 -16.13
CA GLN A 170 -4.17 0.13 -16.73
C GLN A 170 -5.17 -1.01 -16.52
N ASN A 171 -4.67 -2.18 -16.16
CA ASN A 171 -5.51 -3.35 -15.93
C ASN A 171 -6.26 -3.27 -14.61
N ILE A 172 -7.43 -3.88 -14.58
CA ILE A 172 -8.26 -4.12 -13.40
C ILE A 172 -8.33 -5.63 -13.20
N ILE A 173 -8.03 -6.06 -11.99
CA ILE A 173 -8.13 -7.49 -11.60
C ILE A 173 -9.29 -7.63 -10.63
N GLU A 174 -10.18 -8.57 -10.92
CA GLU A 174 -11.20 -9.03 -10.00
C GLU A 174 -10.58 -10.11 -9.11
N LEU A 175 -10.62 -9.90 -7.79
CA LEU A 175 -10.23 -10.93 -6.84
C LEU A 175 -11.41 -11.90 -6.69
N GLY A 176 -11.23 -13.10 -7.21
CA GLY A 176 -12.21 -14.18 -7.07
C GLY A 176 -12.35 -14.70 -5.64
N ASP A 177 -13.41 -15.44 -5.40
CA ASP A 177 -13.68 -16.13 -4.13
C ASP A 177 -12.63 -17.20 -3.78
#